data_318e5db1aa23ce55495f1df5a5fa2fa9
#
_entry.id   318e5db1aa23ce55495f1df5a5fa2fa9
#
_cell.length_a   1.000
_cell.length_b   1.000
_cell.length_c   1.000
_cell.angle_alpha   90.00
_cell.angle_beta   90.00
_cell.angle_gamma   90.00
#
_symmetry.space_group_name_H-M   'P 1'
#
loop_
_entity.id
_entity.type
_entity.pdbx_description
1 polymer ?
#
loop_
_entity_poly.entity_id
_entity_poly.type
_entity_poly.pdbx_seq_one_letter_code
_entity_poly.pdbx_strand_id
1 'polypeptide(L)'
;MEAGEHELVVEIPYNSKVNIEAMFLLGEFSVKVVGRDQVLDAVSHKAAFSDLTAQGYPFYGGNMTYKIPFISNGGEVNVRANLFRAPVIKAAVDGKEAGYIAFSPYEVSLGELSKGEHLLELTVFGNRVNTFGTLHNCDQKEDWYGPNAWRTTGDLWAYEYQVKPSGLL
;
A
#
# COMPACT_ATOMS: atom_id res chain seq x y z
N MET A 1 -6.45 12.36 -18.39
CA MET A 1 -5.56 13.54 -18.44
C MET A 1 -4.52 13.23 -19.51
N GLU A 2 -4.22 14.15 -20.39
CA GLU A 2 -3.16 13.96 -21.39
C GLU A 2 -1.79 14.02 -20.73
N ALA A 3 -0.76 13.44 -21.38
CA ALA A 3 0.60 13.54 -20.87
C ALA A 3 1.11 15.00 -20.98
N GLY A 4 1.78 15.49 -19.96
CA GLY A 4 2.32 16.85 -19.92
C GLY A 4 2.27 17.45 -18.51
N GLU A 5 2.68 18.69 -18.43
CA GLU A 5 2.54 19.50 -17.23
C GLU A 5 1.11 20.04 -17.12
N HIS A 6 0.54 19.95 -15.92
CA HIS A 6 -0.79 20.45 -15.64
C HIS A 6 -0.77 21.33 -14.40
N GLU A 7 -1.50 22.43 -14.45
CA GLU A 7 -1.71 23.32 -13.31
C GLU A 7 -3.11 23.15 -12.78
N LEU A 8 -3.22 22.92 -11.47
CA LEU A 8 -4.48 22.95 -10.74
C LEU A 8 -4.54 24.22 -9.90
N VAL A 9 -5.44 25.11 -10.26
CA VAL A 9 -5.68 26.36 -9.51
C VAL A 9 -6.93 26.22 -8.66
N VAL A 10 -6.81 26.46 -7.37
CA VAL A 10 -7.93 26.45 -6.43
C VAL A 10 -8.04 27.83 -5.79
N GLU A 11 -9.13 28.54 -6.07
CA GLU A 11 -9.40 29.84 -5.47
C GLU A 11 -10.35 29.67 -4.27
N ILE A 12 -9.91 30.10 -3.10
CA ILE A 12 -10.68 29.99 -1.85
C ILE A 12 -10.85 31.39 -1.26
N PRO A 13 -12.08 31.87 -1.06
CA PRO A 13 -12.32 33.12 -0.31
C PRO A 13 -11.81 32.96 1.12
N TYR A 14 -10.79 33.71 1.49
CA TYR A 14 -10.15 33.60 2.80
C TYR A 14 -10.68 34.60 3.81
N ASN A 15 -11.01 34.09 5.00
CA ASN A 15 -11.36 34.90 6.16
C ASN A 15 -11.07 34.10 7.45
N SER A 16 -11.26 34.72 8.62
CA SER A 16 -10.95 34.12 9.93
C SER A 16 -11.77 32.86 10.29
N LYS A 17 -12.75 32.48 9.49
CA LYS A 17 -13.59 31.28 9.69
C LYS A 17 -13.25 30.16 8.71
N VAL A 18 -12.35 30.43 7.76
CA VAL A 18 -11.91 29.44 6.78
C VAL A 18 -10.75 28.63 7.36
N ASN A 19 -10.91 27.31 7.37
CA ASN A 19 -9.82 26.37 7.65
C ASN A 19 -9.27 25.87 6.32
N ILE A 20 -7.99 26.10 6.08
CA ILE A 20 -7.29 25.59 4.90
C ILE A 20 -6.60 24.28 5.31
N GLU A 21 -7.08 23.18 4.78
CA GLU A 21 -6.53 21.85 5.02
C GLU A 21 -5.77 21.34 3.79
N ALA A 22 -5.03 20.25 3.97
CA ALA A 22 -4.34 19.58 2.87
C ALA A 22 -5.35 19.07 1.83
N MET A 23 -5.00 19.24 0.56
CA MET A 23 -5.79 18.77 -0.57
C MET A 23 -5.16 17.49 -1.13
N PHE A 24 -6.01 16.56 -1.57
CA PHE A 24 -5.60 15.29 -2.12
C PHE A 24 -6.17 15.11 -3.52
N LEU A 25 -5.32 14.76 -4.46
CA LEU A 25 -5.75 14.34 -5.80
C LEU A 25 -6.12 12.85 -5.76
N LEU A 26 -7.35 12.53 -6.14
CA LEU A 26 -7.86 11.16 -6.19
C LEU A 26 -8.16 10.75 -7.62
N GLY A 27 -7.85 9.50 -7.97
CA GLY A 27 -8.11 8.97 -9.30
C GLY A 27 -7.45 7.62 -9.55
N GLU A 28 -7.63 7.11 -10.77
CA GLU A 28 -6.98 5.89 -11.25
C GLU A 28 -5.64 6.24 -11.92
N PHE A 29 -4.60 6.35 -11.11
CA PHE A 29 -3.24 6.64 -11.55
C PHE A 29 -2.23 5.98 -10.62
N SER A 30 -1.04 5.74 -11.11
CA SER A 30 0.14 5.43 -10.30
C SER A 30 0.91 6.71 -9.97
N VAL A 31 1.76 6.66 -8.97
CA VAL A 31 2.60 7.79 -8.55
C VAL A 31 4.05 7.34 -8.44
N LYS A 32 4.95 8.07 -9.08
CA LYS A 32 6.38 7.93 -8.88
C LYS A 32 6.86 9.07 -8.00
N VAL A 33 7.46 8.74 -6.87
CA VAL A 33 8.07 9.71 -5.96
C VAL A 33 9.58 9.78 -6.21
N VAL A 34 10.10 10.99 -6.44
CA VAL A 34 11.53 11.26 -6.61
C VAL A 34 11.90 12.43 -5.69
N GLY A 35 12.44 12.08 -4.51
CA GLY A 35 12.72 13.09 -3.49
C GLY A 35 11.43 13.74 -2.98
N ARG A 36 11.21 14.99 -3.33
CA ARG A 36 10.00 15.76 -3.01
C ARG A 36 8.99 15.85 -4.15
N ASP A 37 9.38 15.41 -5.34
CA ASP A 37 8.56 15.51 -6.53
C ASP A 37 7.71 14.27 -6.72
N GLN A 38 6.51 14.45 -7.27
CA GLN A 38 5.56 13.40 -7.59
C GLN A 38 5.20 13.48 -9.06
N VAL A 39 5.32 12.35 -9.74
CA VAL A 39 4.92 12.22 -11.14
C VAL A 39 3.77 11.24 -11.24
N LEU A 40 2.67 11.65 -11.85
CA LEU A 40 1.53 10.79 -12.12
C LEU A 40 1.80 9.97 -13.38
N ASP A 41 1.44 8.70 -13.36
CA ASP A 41 1.59 7.78 -14.48
C ASP A 41 0.36 6.86 -14.59
N ALA A 42 0.28 6.13 -15.68
CA ALA A 42 -0.78 5.15 -15.88
C ALA A 42 -0.72 4.03 -14.83
N VAL A 43 -1.89 3.53 -14.42
CA VAL A 43 -1.97 2.39 -13.48
C VAL A 43 -1.37 1.14 -14.11
N SER A 44 -0.47 0.48 -13.40
CA SER A 44 -0.03 -0.88 -13.72
C SER A 44 -0.92 -1.89 -13.00
N HIS A 45 -1.54 -2.81 -13.74
CA HIS A 45 -2.28 -3.94 -13.16
C HIS A 45 -1.40 -5.17 -12.89
N LYS A 46 -0.07 -5.00 -12.95
CA LYS A 46 0.91 -6.03 -12.65
C LYS A 46 1.75 -5.57 -11.46
N ALA A 47 1.79 -6.38 -10.41
CA ALA A 47 2.62 -6.15 -9.24
C ALA A 47 3.50 -7.37 -8.98
N ALA A 48 4.77 -7.14 -8.67
CA ALA A 48 5.68 -8.17 -8.19
C ALA A 48 5.54 -8.34 -6.67
N PHE A 49 6.06 -9.46 -6.14
CA PHE A 49 6.28 -9.63 -4.71
C PHE A 49 7.47 -8.80 -4.29
N SER A 50 7.21 -7.53 -4.03
CA SER A 50 8.17 -6.55 -3.52
C SER A 50 7.41 -5.32 -3.04
N ASP A 51 8.12 -4.32 -2.53
CA ASP A 51 7.55 -3.08 -2.03
C ASP A 51 6.66 -2.38 -3.06
N LEU A 52 5.37 -2.26 -2.76
CA LEU A 52 4.37 -1.60 -3.60
C LEU A 52 4.66 -0.11 -3.78
N THR A 53 5.33 0.52 -2.83
CA THR A 53 5.65 1.95 -2.92
C THR A 53 6.60 2.24 -4.09
N ALA A 54 7.50 1.33 -4.39
CA ALA A 54 8.40 1.40 -5.53
C ALA A 54 7.74 1.01 -6.87
N GLN A 55 6.53 0.43 -6.81
CA GLN A 55 5.79 -0.05 -7.99
C GLN A 55 4.65 0.89 -8.42
N GLY A 56 4.67 2.14 -7.97
CA GLY A 56 3.69 3.14 -8.34
C GLY A 56 2.54 3.32 -7.35
N TYR A 57 2.62 2.70 -6.16
CA TYR A 57 1.57 2.76 -5.13
C TYR A 57 2.07 3.33 -3.78
N PRO A 58 2.88 4.43 -3.78
CA PRO A 58 3.47 4.94 -2.54
C PRO A 58 2.42 5.43 -1.54
N PHE A 59 1.29 5.96 -2.01
CA PHE A 59 0.23 6.55 -1.19
C PHE A 59 -1.07 5.74 -1.19
N TYR A 60 -1.06 4.56 -1.81
CA TYR A 60 -2.26 3.73 -1.91
C TYR A 60 -2.61 3.10 -0.57
N GLY A 61 -3.77 3.44 -0.04
CA GLY A 61 -4.27 2.92 1.24
C GLY A 61 -5.41 1.90 1.10
N GLY A 62 -5.70 1.46 -0.12
CA GLY A 62 -6.70 0.43 -0.41
C GLY A 62 -6.14 -0.99 -0.37
N ASN A 63 -7.00 -1.96 -0.61
CA ASN A 63 -6.61 -3.37 -0.65
C ASN A 63 -6.02 -3.74 -2.02
N MET A 64 -4.99 -4.61 -2.00
CA MET A 64 -4.35 -5.14 -3.19
C MET A 64 -4.51 -6.65 -3.24
N THR A 65 -5.10 -7.18 -4.31
CA THR A 65 -5.26 -8.63 -4.49
C THR A 65 -4.28 -9.15 -5.53
N TYR A 66 -3.39 -10.04 -5.08
CA TYR A 66 -2.50 -10.80 -5.94
C TYR A 66 -3.23 -12.06 -6.41
N LYS A 67 -3.28 -12.28 -7.72
CA LYS A 67 -3.84 -13.47 -8.36
C LYS A 67 -2.70 -14.34 -8.87
N ILE A 68 -2.53 -15.50 -8.26
CA ILE A 68 -1.38 -16.37 -8.41
C ILE A 68 -1.85 -17.72 -8.92
N PRO A 69 -1.74 -18.01 -10.23
CA PRO A 69 -2.00 -19.36 -10.73
C PRO A 69 -0.90 -20.31 -10.25
N PHE A 70 -1.31 -21.50 -9.82
CA PHE A 70 -0.36 -22.55 -9.40
C PHE A 70 -0.92 -23.94 -9.73
N ILE A 71 -0.03 -24.93 -9.71
CA ILE A 71 -0.39 -26.33 -9.94
C ILE A 71 -0.26 -27.08 -8.63
N SER A 72 -1.36 -27.72 -8.19
CA SER A 72 -1.37 -28.63 -7.04
C SER A 72 -1.14 -30.07 -7.50
N ASN A 73 -0.40 -30.83 -6.70
CA ASN A 73 -0.27 -32.29 -6.86
C ASN A 73 -1.39 -33.08 -6.16
N GLY A 74 -2.33 -32.38 -5.52
CA GLY A 74 -3.38 -32.93 -4.68
C GLY A 74 -2.97 -33.00 -3.21
N GLY A 75 -3.98 -33.07 -2.32
CA GLY A 75 -3.80 -33.11 -0.87
C GLY A 75 -3.90 -31.77 -0.18
N GLU A 76 -3.51 -31.71 1.08
CA GLU A 76 -3.56 -30.51 1.90
C GLU A 76 -2.50 -29.50 1.45
N VAL A 77 -2.93 -28.25 1.28
CA VAL A 77 -2.06 -27.15 0.85
C VAL A 77 -2.13 -26.01 1.85
N ASN A 78 -0.97 -25.51 2.24
CA ASN A 78 -0.84 -24.36 3.12
C ASN A 78 -0.15 -23.20 2.39
N VAL A 79 -0.55 -21.98 2.68
CA VAL A 79 0.14 -20.78 2.22
C VAL A 79 0.72 -20.03 3.42
N ARG A 80 1.96 -19.59 3.28
CA ARG A 80 2.69 -18.86 4.31
C ARG A 80 3.27 -17.56 3.74
N ALA A 81 3.08 -16.46 4.48
CA ALA A 81 3.68 -15.17 4.17
C ALA A 81 4.89 -14.93 5.09
N ASN A 82 6.10 -14.99 4.53
CA ASN A 82 7.32 -14.83 5.32
C ASN A 82 7.68 -13.36 5.60
N LEU A 83 7.41 -12.49 4.64
CA LEU A 83 7.72 -11.06 4.75
C LEU A 83 6.62 -10.24 4.09
N PHE A 84 5.99 -9.38 4.87
CA PHE A 84 4.96 -8.47 4.39
C PHE A 84 4.85 -7.24 5.29
N ARG A 85 4.27 -6.18 4.75
CA ARG A 85 3.94 -4.94 5.47
C ARG A 85 2.47 -4.61 5.20
N ALA A 86 1.60 -5.20 5.99
CA ALA A 86 0.15 -5.03 5.95
C ALA A 86 -0.44 -5.41 7.30
N PRO A 87 -1.63 -4.91 7.65
CA PRO A 87 -2.33 -5.33 8.87
C PRO A 87 -2.74 -6.81 8.85
N VAL A 88 -3.19 -7.30 7.70
CA VAL A 88 -3.70 -8.66 7.52
C VAL A 88 -3.68 -9.02 6.03
N ILE A 89 -3.57 -10.32 5.72
CA ILE A 89 -3.72 -10.86 4.38
C ILE A 89 -4.88 -11.85 4.40
N LYS A 90 -5.87 -11.67 3.52
CA LYS A 90 -6.91 -12.68 3.27
C LYS A 90 -6.44 -13.62 2.17
N ALA A 91 -6.60 -14.92 2.38
CA ALA A 91 -6.34 -15.94 1.37
C ALA A 91 -7.64 -16.57 0.87
N ALA A 92 -7.74 -16.76 -0.42
CA ALA A 92 -8.79 -17.53 -1.07
C ALA A 92 -8.17 -18.41 -2.16
N VAL A 93 -8.79 -19.54 -2.45
CA VAL A 93 -8.41 -20.43 -3.55
C VAL A 93 -9.64 -20.74 -4.39
N ASP A 94 -9.53 -20.58 -5.70
CA ASP A 94 -10.61 -20.79 -6.68
C ASP A 94 -11.90 -20.02 -6.32
N GLY A 95 -11.72 -18.77 -5.80
CA GLY A 95 -12.81 -17.92 -5.37
C GLY A 95 -13.42 -18.26 -3.99
N LYS A 96 -12.95 -19.34 -3.32
CA LYS A 96 -13.41 -19.71 -1.99
C LYS A 96 -12.45 -19.19 -0.93
N GLU A 97 -12.99 -18.45 0.04
CA GLU A 97 -12.20 -17.96 1.17
C GLU A 97 -11.66 -19.12 2.01
N ALA A 98 -10.34 -19.10 2.28
CA ALA A 98 -9.63 -20.06 3.09
C ALA A 98 -9.36 -19.54 4.50
N GLY A 99 -9.10 -18.24 4.65
CA GLY A 99 -8.86 -17.62 5.95
C GLY A 99 -7.95 -16.41 5.87
N TYR A 100 -7.32 -16.07 7.01
CA TYR A 100 -6.54 -14.86 7.18
C TYR A 100 -5.16 -15.15 7.77
N ILE A 101 -4.15 -14.47 7.25
CA ILE A 101 -2.80 -14.45 7.79
C ILE A 101 -2.63 -13.14 8.56
N ALA A 102 -2.67 -13.23 9.91
CA ALA A 102 -2.62 -12.06 10.79
C ALA A 102 -1.60 -12.23 11.93
N PHE A 103 -1.37 -13.47 12.36
CA PHE A 103 -0.52 -13.79 13.50
C PHE A 103 0.45 -14.92 13.16
N SER A 104 1.56 -15.00 13.93
CA SER A 104 2.50 -16.11 13.81
C SER A 104 1.79 -17.45 13.98
N PRO A 105 2.09 -18.44 13.15
CA PRO A 105 3.21 -18.58 12.20
C PRO A 105 3.00 -17.93 10.82
N TYR A 106 2.03 -17.04 10.66
CA TYR A 106 1.70 -16.35 9.40
C TYR A 106 1.37 -17.33 8.25
N GLU A 107 0.56 -18.29 8.57
CA GLU A 107 0.18 -19.38 7.67
C GLU A 107 -1.34 -19.62 7.74
N VAL A 108 -1.92 -20.06 6.63
CA VAL A 108 -3.31 -20.49 6.53
C VAL A 108 -3.42 -21.72 5.64
N SER A 109 -4.27 -22.68 6.05
CA SER A 109 -4.59 -23.85 5.23
C SER A 109 -5.57 -23.46 4.13
N LEU A 110 -5.29 -23.88 2.90
CA LEU A 110 -6.22 -23.79 1.77
C LEU A 110 -7.15 -25.02 1.71
N GLY A 111 -6.93 -25.99 2.61
CA GLY A 111 -7.63 -27.27 2.66
C GLY A 111 -7.08 -28.30 1.66
N GLU A 112 -7.85 -29.35 1.46
CA GLU A 112 -7.51 -30.38 0.47
C GLU A 112 -7.86 -29.89 -0.94
N LEU A 113 -6.86 -29.83 -1.81
CA LEU A 113 -7.03 -29.47 -3.21
C LEU A 113 -6.92 -30.70 -4.10
N SER A 114 -7.63 -30.67 -5.22
CA SER A 114 -7.45 -31.68 -6.26
C SER A 114 -6.10 -31.51 -6.96
N LYS A 115 -5.68 -32.51 -7.69
CA LYS A 115 -4.54 -32.36 -8.61
C LYS A 115 -4.97 -31.52 -9.82
N GLY A 116 -4.21 -30.50 -10.15
CA GLY A 116 -4.48 -29.63 -11.30
C GLY A 116 -4.15 -28.17 -11.04
N GLU A 117 -4.64 -27.32 -11.93
CA GLU A 117 -4.47 -25.88 -11.87
C GLU A 117 -5.46 -25.25 -10.85
N HIS A 118 -4.95 -24.31 -10.08
CA HIS A 118 -5.71 -23.54 -9.11
C HIS A 118 -5.30 -22.07 -9.15
N LEU A 119 -6.17 -21.19 -8.67
CA LEU A 119 -5.92 -19.78 -8.52
C LEU A 119 -5.90 -19.40 -7.03
N LEU A 120 -4.72 -19.05 -6.52
CA LEU A 120 -4.59 -18.44 -5.19
C LEU A 120 -4.81 -16.93 -5.30
N GLU A 121 -5.67 -16.38 -4.45
CA GLU A 121 -5.90 -14.96 -4.30
C GLU A 121 -5.45 -14.51 -2.91
N LEU A 122 -4.42 -13.67 -2.85
CA LEU A 122 -3.94 -13.06 -1.61
C LEU A 122 -4.33 -11.58 -1.61
N THR A 123 -5.31 -11.21 -0.80
CA THR A 123 -5.72 -9.82 -0.62
C THR A 123 -4.98 -9.23 0.57
N VAL A 124 -4.01 -8.38 0.28
CA VAL A 124 -3.28 -7.57 1.24
C VAL A 124 -4.14 -6.37 1.61
N PHE A 125 -4.51 -6.24 2.87
CA PHE A 125 -5.28 -5.09 3.34
C PHE A 125 -4.39 -3.87 3.45
N GLY A 126 -4.87 -2.77 2.92
CA GLY A 126 -4.19 -1.50 3.00
C GLY A 126 -4.30 -0.84 4.38
N ASN A 127 -3.48 0.18 4.58
CA ASN A 127 -3.52 1.04 5.76
C ASN A 127 -3.32 2.49 5.35
N ARG A 128 -3.40 3.40 6.30
CA ARG A 128 -3.31 4.84 6.06
C ARG A 128 -1.93 5.43 6.36
N VAL A 129 -0.92 4.61 6.62
CA VAL A 129 0.42 5.08 7.02
C VAL A 129 1.03 6.02 5.98
N ASN A 130 0.95 5.66 4.69
CA ASN A 130 1.48 6.50 3.62
C ASN A 130 0.45 7.46 3.02
N THR A 131 -0.84 7.36 3.37
CA THR A 131 -1.87 8.26 2.87
C THR A 131 -1.99 9.50 3.76
N PHE A 132 -1.99 9.31 5.08
CA PHE A 132 -2.20 10.37 6.07
C PHE A 132 -1.17 10.34 7.20
N GLY A 133 -0.08 9.59 7.04
CA GLY A 133 0.95 9.44 8.06
C GLY A 133 2.01 10.53 8.00
N THR A 134 3.10 10.27 8.68
CA THR A 134 4.20 11.21 8.90
C THR A 134 5.20 11.18 7.75
N LEU A 135 4.76 11.55 6.55
CA LEU A 135 5.51 11.38 5.30
C LEU A 135 6.80 12.22 5.19
N HIS A 136 7.02 13.16 6.09
CA HIS A 136 8.19 14.03 6.13
C HIS A 136 9.03 13.85 7.39
N ASN A 137 8.68 12.88 8.24
CA ASN A 137 9.43 12.57 9.44
C ASN A 137 10.58 11.61 9.11
N CYS A 138 11.82 12.07 9.33
CA CYS A 138 13.06 11.29 9.11
C CYS A 138 13.55 10.57 10.36
N ASP A 139 12.82 10.61 11.48
CA ASP A 139 13.22 9.92 12.70
C ASP A 139 13.09 8.40 12.54
N GLN A 140 14.21 7.72 12.37
CA GLN A 140 14.26 6.26 12.21
C GLN A 140 14.07 5.51 13.53
N LYS A 141 14.03 6.24 14.67
CA LYS A 141 13.93 5.67 16.02
C LYS A 141 12.54 5.85 16.62
N GLU A 142 11.61 6.45 15.87
CA GLU A 142 10.26 6.70 16.36
C GLU A 142 9.46 5.41 16.34
N ASP A 143 9.26 4.81 17.50
CA ASP A 143 8.51 3.56 17.67
C ASP A 143 6.99 3.79 17.70
N TRP A 144 6.56 5.02 17.97
CA TRP A 144 5.16 5.37 18.11
C TRP A 144 4.82 6.72 17.50
N TYR A 145 3.77 6.77 16.67
CA TYR A 145 3.35 7.97 15.96
C TYR A 145 2.21 8.67 16.69
N GLY A 146 2.55 9.63 17.55
CA GLY A 146 1.62 10.58 18.14
C GLY A 146 1.57 11.91 17.37
N PRO A 147 0.84 12.91 17.87
CA PRO A 147 0.72 14.22 17.23
C PRO A 147 2.07 14.88 16.94
N ASN A 148 3.08 14.68 17.79
CA ASN A 148 4.42 15.23 17.62
C ASN A 148 5.21 14.61 16.46
N ALA A 149 4.78 13.49 15.93
CA ALA A 149 5.43 12.83 14.79
C ALA A 149 5.15 13.56 13.46
N TRP A 150 4.10 14.37 13.36
CA TRP A 150 3.80 15.24 12.22
C TRP A 150 4.65 16.52 12.31
N ARG A 151 5.94 16.35 12.12
CA ARG A 151 6.93 17.44 12.15
C ARG A 151 6.79 18.29 10.89
N THR A 152 6.98 19.59 11.03
CA THR A 152 6.97 20.55 9.91
C THR A 152 8.28 21.32 9.81
N THR A 153 9.18 21.15 10.78
CA THR A 153 10.48 21.85 10.86
C THR A 153 11.47 21.04 11.69
N GLY A 154 12.74 21.43 11.64
CA GLY A 154 13.83 20.88 12.46
C GLY A 154 14.57 19.72 11.78
N ASP A 155 15.56 19.19 12.48
CA ASP A 155 16.53 18.22 11.93
C ASP A 155 15.93 16.85 11.59
N LEU A 156 14.75 16.55 12.16
CA LEU A 156 14.04 15.30 11.92
C LEU A 156 12.88 15.45 10.94
N TRP A 157 12.90 16.51 10.15
CA TRP A 157 11.94 16.77 9.07
C TRP A 157 12.67 16.98 7.75
N ALA A 158 12.13 16.43 6.66
CA ALA A 158 12.64 16.63 5.30
C ALA A 158 11.52 16.94 4.32
N TYR A 159 11.85 17.68 3.26
CA TYR A 159 10.93 17.89 2.13
C TYR A 159 10.68 16.60 1.34
N GLU A 160 11.66 15.72 1.32
CA GLU A 160 11.59 14.43 0.67
C GLU A 160 10.61 13.50 1.38
N TYR A 161 9.85 12.76 0.60
CA TYR A 161 8.88 11.81 1.13
C TYR A 161 9.54 10.60 1.78
N GLN A 162 9.16 10.31 3.01
CA GLN A 162 9.60 9.18 3.81
C GLN A 162 8.53 8.08 3.80
N VAL A 163 8.25 7.52 2.62
CA VAL A 163 7.25 6.45 2.49
C VAL A 163 7.71 5.16 3.16
N LYS A 164 6.78 4.48 3.79
CA LYS A 164 7.03 3.19 4.47
C LYS A 164 6.71 2.05 3.50
N PRO A 165 7.53 0.99 3.46
CA PRO A 165 7.27 -0.18 2.62
C PRO A 165 5.89 -0.78 2.87
N SER A 166 5.26 -1.30 1.83
CA SER A 166 3.93 -1.93 1.89
C SER A 166 3.80 -3.11 0.94
N GLY A 167 2.89 -4.03 1.24
CA GLY A 167 2.59 -5.18 0.40
C GLY A 167 3.28 -6.47 0.83
N LEU A 168 3.36 -7.43 -0.09
CA LEU A 168 4.14 -8.66 0.03
C LEU A 168 5.57 -8.36 -0.44
N LEU A 169 6.56 -8.53 0.45
CA LEU A 169 7.94 -8.10 0.24
C LEU A 169 8.86 -9.27 -0.09
#